data_1fe7541a453af13750107689533871d4
#
_entry.id   1fe7541a453af13750107689533871d4
#
_cell.length_a   1.000
_cell.length_b   1.000
_cell.length_c   1.000
_cell.angle_alpha   90.00
_cell.angle_beta   90.00
_cell.angle_gamma   90.00
#
_symmetry.space_group_name_H-M   'P 1'
#
loop_
_entity.id
_entity.type
_entity.pdbx_description
1 polymer ?
#
loop_
_entity_poly.entity_id
_entity_poly.type
_entity_poly.pdbx_seq_one_letter_code
_entity_poly.pdbx_strand_id
1 'polypeptide(L)'
;MYFCSLFAAILMVFFIFPENGIHIGQVNLQFFDKTTYLDSNLNAEPIELKNEINLDSIIEREKFLADSIKKVEELIRKKYEDSVLNAEKKIQFPQNDITILFPFFKKLEKAKNKKVRVMHYGDSQIEADRISGRLRERLQKDFGGLGAGAYSVIPATRKISIKNECSSNWIRRTGFGPYIDTIVKHKRYGALFSFCEIEPIIIDSALIYEGWIKIGKPTKSYKHCRNYTNFDIFFTNQDTTIFSYLLSDSIIRVDTIYPSSQIQKKSISFNRAPSYFEIKIKSTSSPLVYGIALEGNNGVVVDNIPLRGASGTEFARIDKTSLSEMLTQLSPDLFLLEFGGNAIPYMKSIERSARYGNYFKTQIKKLITSI
;
A
#
# COMPACT_ATOMS: atom_id res chain seq x y z
N MET A 1 33.16 5.04 12.56
CA MET A 1 33.13 6.48 12.92
C MET A 1 32.04 6.78 13.96
N TYR A 2 30.83 6.25 13.91
CA TYR A 2 29.74 6.50 14.88
C TYR A 2 29.99 5.97 16.30
N PHE A 3 30.72 4.87 16.49
CA PHE A 3 31.05 4.33 17.82
C PHE A 3 32.00 5.21 18.62
N CYS A 4 32.94 5.83 17.96
CA CYS A 4 33.91 6.74 18.65
C CYS A 4 33.25 8.06 19.10
N SER A 5 32.27 8.56 18.33
CA SER A 5 31.54 9.79 18.69
C SER A 5 30.56 9.56 19.84
N LEU A 6 29.91 8.37 19.91
CA LEU A 6 29.02 8.00 21.01
C LEU A 6 29.84 7.84 22.33
N PHE A 7 31.00 7.19 22.25
CA PHE A 7 31.86 6.99 23.40
C PHE A 7 32.44 8.33 23.92
N ALA A 8 32.82 9.23 23.02
CA ALA A 8 33.23 10.57 23.37
C ALA A 8 32.11 11.40 24.01
N ALA A 9 30.88 11.27 23.53
CA ALA A 9 29.72 11.93 24.11
C ALA A 9 29.40 11.42 25.53
N ILE A 10 29.52 10.12 25.77
CA ILE A 10 29.33 9.50 27.09
C ILE A 10 30.40 9.94 28.05
N LEU A 11 31.68 10.01 27.61
CA LEU A 11 32.79 10.56 28.40
C LEU A 11 32.56 12.02 28.75
N MET A 12 32.06 12.83 27.81
CA MET A 12 31.77 14.24 28.03
C MET A 12 30.68 14.45 29.09
N VAL A 13 29.63 13.62 29.06
CA VAL A 13 28.59 13.63 30.10
C VAL A 13 29.16 13.27 31.47
N PHE A 14 30.10 12.31 31.53
CA PHE A 14 30.75 11.89 32.77
C PHE A 14 31.57 13.02 33.43
N PHE A 15 32.16 13.94 32.64
CA PHE A 15 32.94 15.07 33.17
C PHE A 15 32.09 16.30 33.51
N ILE A 16 30.92 16.47 32.90
CA ILE A 16 30.06 17.65 33.04
C ILE A 16 28.96 17.46 34.06
N PHE A 17 28.64 16.20 34.42
CA PHE A 17 27.53 15.89 35.32
C PHE A 17 27.83 16.44 36.73
N PRO A 18 26.85 17.14 37.38
CA PRO A 18 27.04 17.72 38.71
C PRO A 18 27.32 16.64 39.76
N GLU A 19 28.29 16.88 40.64
CA GLU A 19 28.66 15.94 41.72
C GLU A 19 27.51 15.67 42.70
N ASN A 20 26.57 16.61 42.85
CA ASN A 20 25.39 16.49 43.73
C ASN A 20 24.18 15.86 43.07
N GLY A 21 24.30 15.41 41.81
CA GLY A 21 23.18 14.86 41.04
C GLY A 21 22.21 15.92 40.51
N ILE A 22 21.24 15.50 39.76
CA ILE A 22 20.14 16.32 39.20
C ILE A 22 18.82 15.90 39.83
N HIS A 23 18.16 16.81 40.52
CA HIS A 23 16.83 16.59 41.06
C HIS A 23 15.75 16.84 40.03
N ILE A 24 14.92 15.80 39.74
CA ILE A 24 13.74 15.90 38.87
C ILE A 24 12.53 15.41 39.67
N GLY A 25 11.78 16.35 40.24
CA GLY A 25 10.67 16.05 41.15
C GLY A 25 11.15 15.31 42.42
N GLN A 26 10.67 14.10 42.67
CA GLN A 26 11.08 13.28 43.82
C GLN A 26 12.23 12.32 43.55
N VAL A 27 12.81 12.35 42.36
CA VAL A 27 13.90 11.47 41.96
C VAL A 27 15.20 12.24 41.87
N ASN A 28 16.24 11.77 42.56
CA ASN A 28 17.62 12.29 42.44
C ASN A 28 18.40 11.36 41.50
N LEU A 29 18.78 11.88 40.35
CA LEU A 29 19.64 11.18 39.40
C LEU A 29 21.10 11.50 39.75
N GLN A 30 21.82 10.54 40.35
CA GLN A 30 23.26 10.62 40.62
C GLN A 30 24.02 9.79 39.60
N PHE A 31 25.06 10.40 39.04
CA PHE A 31 26.06 9.65 38.27
C PHE A 31 27.15 9.15 39.25
N PHE A 32 27.96 8.17 38.83
CA PHE A 32 29.01 7.59 39.65
C PHE A 32 29.87 8.66 40.36
N ASP A 33 29.95 8.59 41.68
CA ASP A 33 30.84 9.40 42.47
C ASP A 33 32.27 8.93 42.27
N LYS A 34 33.10 9.83 41.73
CA LYS A 34 34.54 9.60 41.44
C LYS A 34 35.35 9.36 42.72
N THR A 35 34.95 9.99 43.81
CA THR A 35 35.69 9.93 45.08
C THR A 35 35.50 8.62 45.79
N THR A 36 34.26 8.09 45.81
CA THR A 36 33.94 6.81 46.42
C THR A 36 34.67 5.64 45.74
N TYR A 37 34.89 5.70 44.43
CA TYR A 37 35.55 4.63 43.67
C TYR A 37 37.10 4.65 43.88
N LEU A 38 37.70 5.81 44.07
CA LEU A 38 39.13 5.94 44.30
C LEU A 38 39.51 5.70 45.76
N ASP A 39 38.68 6.16 46.72
CA ASP A 39 38.96 5.96 48.14
C ASP A 39 38.72 4.50 48.61
N SER A 40 37.77 3.79 47.96
CA SER A 40 37.51 2.36 48.30
C SER A 40 38.67 1.42 47.88
N ASN A 41 39.54 1.85 46.93
CA ASN A 41 40.66 1.03 46.46
C ASN A 41 42.01 1.37 47.14
N LEU A 42 42.09 2.44 47.92
CA LEU A 42 43.36 2.88 48.53
C LEU A 42 43.52 2.55 50.02
N ASN A 43 42.39 2.25 50.75
CA ASN A 43 42.39 2.00 52.17
C ASN A 43 41.66 0.71 52.56
N ALA A 44 41.51 -0.26 51.67
CA ALA A 44 40.95 -1.56 52.03
C ALA A 44 42.02 -2.38 52.76
N GLU A 45 41.95 -2.50 54.08
CA GLU A 45 42.58 -3.62 54.74
C GLU A 45 42.12 -4.91 54.09
N PRO A 46 43.00 -5.92 53.94
CA PRO A 46 42.58 -7.19 53.34
C PRO A 46 41.48 -7.80 54.18
N ILE A 47 40.25 -7.68 53.75
CA ILE A 47 39.13 -8.49 54.29
C ILE A 47 39.46 -9.92 53.93
N GLU A 48 39.86 -10.72 54.94
CA GLU A 48 39.85 -12.17 54.81
C GLU A 48 38.41 -12.59 54.42
N LEU A 49 38.21 -12.79 53.14
CA LEU A 49 36.99 -13.41 52.60
C LEU A 49 36.94 -14.87 53.04
N LYS A 50 36.44 -15.09 54.24
CA LYS A 50 36.09 -16.41 54.78
C LYS A 50 34.76 -16.97 54.21
N ASN A 51 34.41 -16.65 52.99
CA ASN A 51 33.45 -17.39 52.22
C ASN A 51 34.00 -17.48 50.78
N GLU A 52 34.52 -18.63 50.44
CA GLU A 52 34.69 -19.01 49.04
C GLU A 52 33.36 -18.83 48.36
N ILE A 53 33.19 -17.75 47.58
CA ILE A 53 32.09 -17.59 46.67
C ILE A 53 32.21 -18.78 45.74
N ASN A 54 31.36 -19.79 45.93
CA ASN A 54 31.36 -20.97 45.07
C ASN A 54 30.88 -20.50 43.67
N LEU A 55 31.83 -20.13 42.84
CA LEU A 55 31.61 -19.61 41.48
C LEU A 55 30.76 -20.62 40.68
N ASP A 56 30.97 -21.91 40.93
CA ASP A 56 30.21 -22.97 40.25
C ASP A 56 28.72 -22.92 40.61
N SER A 57 28.38 -22.60 41.87
CA SER A 57 26.98 -22.46 42.28
C SER A 57 26.30 -21.24 41.67
N ILE A 58 27.03 -20.17 41.40
CA ILE A 58 26.51 -18.99 40.70
C ILE A 58 26.29 -19.32 39.22
N ILE A 59 27.25 -19.98 38.59
CA ILE A 59 27.15 -20.42 37.19
C ILE A 59 25.99 -21.39 37.00
N GLU A 60 25.80 -22.34 37.91
CA GLU A 60 24.67 -23.28 37.88
C GLU A 60 23.33 -22.54 38.05
N ARG A 61 23.27 -21.54 38.92
CA ARG A 61 22.06 -20.72 39.14
C ARG A 61 21.72 -19.84 37.93
N GLU A 62 22.71 -19.23 37.32
CA GLU A 62 22.51 -18.47 36.10
C GLU A 62 22.07 -19.36 34.94
N LYS A 63 22.65 -20.55 34.80
CA LYS A 63 22.23 -21.54 33.81
C LYS A 63 20.80 -22.02 34.05
N PHE A 64 20.44 -22.30 35.30
CA PHE A 64 19.07 -22.66 35.67
C PHE A 64 18.07 -21.54 35.38
N LEU A 65 18.43 -20.27 35.63
CA LEU A 65 17.61 -19.11 35.34
C LEU A 65 17.44 -18.95 33.82
N ALA A 66 18.53 -19.08 33.04
CA ALA A 66 18.48 -19.01 31.60
C ALA A 66 17.60 -20.11 30.97
N ASP A 67 17.71 -21.33 31.46
CA ASP A 67 16.86 -22.45 31.03
C ASP A 67 15.39 -22.25 31.44
N SER A 68 15.15 -21.65 32.59
CA SER A 68 13.80 -21.31 33.05
C SER A 68 13.16 -20.20 32.20
N ILE A 69 13.91 -19.16 31.88
CA ILE A 69 13.47 -18.09 30.98
C ILE A 69 13.14 -18.68 29.61
N LYS A 70 14.03 -19.52 29.06
CA LYS A 70 13.81 -20.16 27.76
C LYS A 70 12.55 -21.04 27.76
N LYS A 71 12.28 -21.77 28.81
CA LYS A 71 11.04 -22.57 28.96
C LYS A 71 9.79 -21.69 29.00
N VAL A 72 9.84 -20.55 29.69
CA VAL A 72 8.73 -19.60 29.77
C VAL A 72 8.50 -18.97 28.40
N GLU A 73 9.55 -18.57 27.68
CA GLU A 73 9.44 -18.04 26.32
C GLU A 73 8.84 -19.06 25.35
N GLU A 74 9.25 -20.33 25.43
CA GLU A 74 8.67 -21.41 24.63
C GLU A 74 7.19 -21.65 24.95
N LEU A 75 6.80 -21.60 26.23
CA LEU A 75 5.40 -21.72 26.63
C LEU A 75 4.55 -20.54 26.15
N ILE A 76 5.07 -19.31 26.24
CA ILE A 76 4.41 -18.11 25.72
C ILE A 76 4.25 -18.22 24.20
N ARG A 77 5.32 -18.63 23.50
CA ARG A 77 5.29 -18.83 22.05
C ARG A 77 4.27 -19.88 21.64
N LYS A 78 4.28 -21.05 22.33
CA LYS A 78 3.33 -22.14 22.06
C LYS A 78 1.89 -21.69 22.32
N LYS A 79 1.64 -21.00 23.44
CA LYS A 79 0.31 -20.45 23.76
C LYS A 79 -0.15 -19.44 22.73
N TYR A 80 0.76 -18.60 22.19
CA TYR A 80 0.47 -17.66 21.12
C TYR A 80 0.17 -18.41 19.80
N GLU A 81 0.99 -19.39 19.42
CA GLU A 81 0.79 -20.23 18.24
C GLU A 81 -0.54 -20.99 18.31
N ASP A 82 -0.86 -21.59 19.47
CA ASP A 82 -2.13 -22.28 19.71
C ASP A 82 -3.32 -21.29 19.64
N SER A 83 -3.16 -20.07 20.18
CA SER A 83 -4.21 -19.05 20.08
C SER A 83 -4.44 -18.58 18.66
N VAL A 84 -3.38 -18.46 17.86
CA VAL A 84 -3.46 -18.09 16.42
C VAL A 84 -4.03 -19.25 15.60
N LEU A 85 -3.65 -20.49 15.90
CA LEU A 85 -4.16 -21.69 15.23
C LEU A 85 -5.63 -21.96 15.55
N ASN A 86 -6.07 -21.67 16.78
CA ASN A 86 -7.43 -21.84 17.28
C ASN A 86 -8.28 -20.59 17.09
N ALA A 87 -7.68 -19.44 16.76
CA ALA A 87 -8.45 -18.27 16.34
C ALA A 87 -9.32 -18.68 15.15
N GLU A 88 -10.63 -18.52 15.28
CA GLU A 88 -11.56 -18.84 14.21
C GLU A 88 -11.16 -18.07 12.94
N LYS A 89 -10.62 -18.78 11.95
CA LYS A 89 -10.23 -18.22 10.63
C LYS A 89 -11.47 -17.89 9.80
N LYS A 90 -12.53 -17.41 10.45
CA LYS A 90 -13.80 -17.05 9.83
C LYS A 90 -13.91 -15.54 9.69
N ILE A 91 -14.61 -15.11 8.66
CA ILE A 91 -14.97 -13.70 8.52
C ILE A 91 -15.86 -13.33 9.71
N GLN A 92 -15.47 -12.27 10.44
CA GLN A 92 -16.28 -11.71 11.51
C GLN A 92 -17.31 -10.75 10.91
N PHE A 93 -18.56 -10.95 11.26
CA PHE A 93 -19.67 -10.13 10.77
C PHE A 93 -20.17 -9.19 11.87
N PRO A 94 -20.52 -7.93 11.55
CA PRO A 94 -21.19 -7.05 12.50
C PRO A 94 -22.45 -7.73 13.05
N GLN A 95 -22.59 -7.77 14.38
CA GLN A 95 -23.74 -8.43 15.06
C GLN A 95 -23.92 -9.91 14.68
N ASN A 96 -22.87 -10.59 14.18
CA ASN A 96 -22.90 -11.94 13.65
C ASN A 96 -23.86 -12.14 12.46
N ASP A 97 -24.23 -11.08 11.77
CA ASP A 97 -25.13 -11.15 10.61
C ASP A 97 -24.36 -11.49 9.33
N ILE A 98 -24.36 -12.77 8.96
CA ILE A 98 -23.74 -13.28 7.73
C ILE A 98 -24.47 -12.82 6.46
N THR A 99 -25.72 -12.35 6.58
CA THR A 99 -26.55 -11.99 5.43
C THR A 99 -26.08 -10.71 4.72
N ILE A 100 -25.24 -9.91 5.37
CA ILE A 100 -24.64 -8.68 4.82
C ILE A 100 -23.96 -8.92 3.46
N LEU A 101 -23.36 -10.09 3.24
CA LEU A 101 -22.68 -10.42 1.98
C LEU A 101 -23.59 -11.14 0.96
N PHE A 102 -24.82 -11.48 1.31
CA PHE A 102 -25.74 -12.16 0.37
C PHE A 102 -26.01 -11.37 -0.92
N PRO A 103 -26.18 -10.03 -0.89
CA PRO A 103 -26.34 -9.26 -2.13
C PRO A 103 -25.14 -9.41 -3.06
N PHE A 104 -23.92 -9.46 -2.52
CA PHE A 104 -22.71 -9.67 -3.31
C PHE A 104 -22.66 -11.11 -3.85
N PHE A 105 -22.96 -12.12 -3.06
CA PHE A 105 -23.00 -13.52 -3.51
C PHE A 105 -24.03 -13.75 -4.61
N LYS A 106 -25.21 -13.14 -4.50
CA LYS A 106 -26.21 -13.15 -5.58
C LYS A 106 -25.73 -12.52 -6.89
N LYS A 107 -24.85 -11.51 -6.80
CA LYS A 107 -24.20 -10.94 -7.98
C LYS A 107 -23.17 -11.90 -8.57
N LEU A 108 -22.37 -12.58 -7.73
CA LEU A 108 -21.41 -13.59 -8.17
C LEU A 108 -22.06 -14.76 -8.91
N GLU A 109 -23.22 -15.25 -8.46
CA GLU A 109 -23.99 -16.29 -9.16
C GLU A 109 -24.35 -15.88 -10.59
N LYS A 110 -24.57 -14.58 -10.81
CA LYS A 110 -24.93 -14.00 -12.12
C LYS A 110 -23.70 -13.50 -12.91
N ALA A 111 -22.50 -13.70 -12.39
CA ALA A 111 -21.28 -13.13 -12.98
C ALA A 111 -20.99 -13.63 -14.40
N LYS A 112 -21.42 -14.85 -14.74
CA LYS A 112 -21.29 -15.37 -16.13
C LYS A 112 -21.97 -14.48 -17.18
N ASN A 113 -22.99 -13.72 -16.79
CA ASN A 113 -23.75 -12.84 -17.68
C ASN A 113 -23.58 -11.36 -17.38
N LYS A 114 -22.98 -11.00 -16.23
CA LYS A 114 -22.76 -9.63 -15.79
C LYS A 114 -21.36 -9.47 -15.24
N LYS A 115 -20.80 -8.27 -15.32
CA LYS A 115 -19.55 -7.95 -14.67
C LYS A 115 -19.80 -7.76 -13.17
N VAL A 116 -18.93 -8.34 -12.35
CA VAL A 116 -18.87 -8.14 -10.89
C VAL A 116 -17.48 -7.64 -10.53
N ARG A 117 -17.38 -6.45 -9.95
CA ARG A 117 -16.10 -5.81 -9.65
C ARG A 117 -15.82 -5.77 -8.16
N VAL A 118 -14.63 -6.19 -7.80
CA VAL A 118 -14.05 -6.10 -6.46
C VAL A 118 -12.87 -5.14 -6.53
N MET A 119 -12.92 -4.04 -5.79
CA MET A 119 -11.80 -3.12 -5.64
C MET A 119 -11.02 -3.42 -4.37
N HIS A 120 -9.79 -3.89 -4.51
CA HIS A 120 -8.92 -4.24 -3.39
C HIS A 120 -7.90 -3.13 -3.15
N TYR A 121 -8.17 -2.31 -2.12
CA TYR A 121 -7.26 -1.30 -1.60
C TYR A 121 -6.44 -1.87 -0.45
N GLY A 122 -5.17 -1.57 -0.41
CA GLY A 122 -4.31 -1.98 0.70
C GLY A 122 -2.99 -1.23 0.70
N ASP A 123 -2.16 -1.52 1.67
CA ASP A 123 -0.82 -0.97 1.77
C ASP A 123 0.20 -1.74 0.88
N SER A 124 1.48 -1.74 1.26
CA SER A 124 2.52 -2.47 0.53
C SER A 124 2.36 -3.99 0.55
N GLN A 125 1.50 -4.55 1.39
CA GLN A 125 1.28 -6.01 1.46
C GLN A 125 0.64 -6.55 0.19
N ILE A 126 -0.26 -5.78 -0.44
CA ILE A 126 -0.90 -6.17 -1.70
C ILE A 126 -0.10 -5.81 -2.95
N GLU A 127 1.08 -5.18 -2.83
CA GLU A 127 1.91 -4.81 -3.97
C GLU A 127 2.31 -6.01 -4.84
N ALA A 128 2.70 -5.72 -6.07
CA ALA A 128 3.04 -6.69 -7.10
C ALA A 128 1.91 -7.69 -7.41
N ASP A 129 0.68 -7.39 -6.99
CA ASP A 129 -0.51 -8.23 -7.21
C ASP A 129 -0.44 -9.61 -6.52
N ARG A 130 0.28 -9.69 -5.40
CA ARG A 130 0.53 -10.97 -4.68
C ARG A 130 -0.76 -11.57 -4.11
N ILE A 131 -1.52 -10.79 -3.36
CA ILE A 131 -2.78 -11.23 -2.72
C ILE A 131 -3.94 -11.10 -3.70
N SER A 132 -4.12 -9.91 -4.28
CA SER A 132 -5.21 -9.64 -5.22
C SER A 132 -5.17 -10.55 -6.44
N GLY A 133 -3.98 -10.89 -6.94
CA GLY A 133 -3.81 -11.80 -8.08
C GLY A 133 -4.30 -13.22 -7.78
N ARG A 134 -4.06 -13.72 -6.56
CA ARG A 134 -4.55 -15.03 -6.14
C ARG A 134 -6.07 -15.03 -5.92
N LEU A 135 -6.59 -13.97 -5.31
CA LEU A 135 -8.03 -13.78 -5.13
C LEU A 135 -8.73 -13.73 -6.49
N ARG A 136 -8.20 -12.92 -7.42
CA ARG A 136 -8.70 -12.80 -8.79
C ARG A 136 -8.72 -14.13 -9.51
N GLU A 137 -7.64 -14.89 -9.47
CA GLU A 137 -7.58 -16.21 -10.12
C GLU A 137 -8.66 -17.17 -9.60
N ARG A 138 -8.87 -17.21 -8.28
CA ARG A 138 -9.91 -18.04 -7.67
C ARG A 138 -11.30 -17.63 -8.15
N LEU A 139 -11.64 -16.35 -8.03
CA LEU A 139 -12.94 -15.84 -8.42
C LEU A 139 -13.19 -15.97 -9.93
N GLN A 140 -12.18 -15.68 -10.77
CA GLN A 140 -12.31 -15.82 -12.22
C GLN A 140 -12.44 -17.28 -12.65
N LYS A 141 -11.80 -18.21 -11.96
CA LYS A 141 -11.93 -19.64 -12.21
C LYS A 141 -13.36 -20.14 -11.93
N ASP A 142 -13.94 -19.69 -10.81
CA ASP A 142 -15.22 -20.20 -10.33
C ASP A 142 -16.42 -19.48 -10.98
N PHE A 143 -16.31 -18.17 -11.22
CA PHE A 143 -17.41 -17.32 -11.70
C PHE A 143 -17.17 -16.71 -13.09
N GLY A 144 -16.07 -17.05 -13.76
CA GLY A 144 -15.69 -16.43 -15.01
C GLY A 144 -15.07 -15.06 -14.83
N GLY A 145 -14.60 -14.46 -15.91
CA GLY A 145 -13.95 -13.15 -15.94
C GLY A 145 -12.55 -13.24 -16.54
N LEU A 146 -12.05 -12.09 -17.00
CA LEU A 146 -10.77 -11.96 -17.68
C LEU A 146 -10.06 -10.67 -17.24
N GLY A 147 -8.74 -10.66 -17.41
CA GLY A 147 -7.93 -9.47 -17.28
C GLY A 147 -7.52 -9.14 -15.85
N ALA A 148 -6.69 -8.12 -15.74
CA ALA A 148 -6.06 -7.69 -14.49
C ALA A 148 -6.89 -6.60 -13.74
N GLY A 149 -7.95 -6.08 -14.36
CA GLY A 149 -8.70 -4.95 -13.84
C GLY A 149 -8.00 -3.62 -14.09
N ALA A 150 -8.32 -2.62 -13.26
CA ALA A 150 -7.81 -1.26 -13.37
C ALA A 150 -6.43 -1.07 -12.71
N TYR A 151 -5.57 -0.28 -13.35
CA TYR A 151 -4.24 0.08 -12.85
C TYR A 151 -3.72 1.39 -13.48
N SER A 152 -2.73 2.02 -12.85
CA SER A 152 -2.09 3.24 -13.35
C SER A 152 -1.22 2.94 -14.58
N VAL A 153 -1.09 3.88 -15.52
CA VAL A 153 -0.17 3.79 -16.66
C VAL A 153 1.26 3.47 -16.20
N ILE A 154 1.70 4.11 -15.13
CA ILE A 154 2.96 3.78 -14.46
C ILE A 154 2.60 3.15 -13.11
N PRO A 155 2.64 1.82 -12.96
CA PRO A 155 2.40 1.18 -11.67
C PRO A 155 3.50 1.54 -10.66
N ALA A 156 3.15 1.67 -9.38
CA ALA A 156 4.12 1.94 -8.31
C ALA A 156 5.18 0.83 -8.18
N THR A 157 4.78 -0.41 -8.47
CA THR A 157 5.64 -1.60 -8.49
C THR A 157 5.29 -2.46 -9.68
N ARG A 158 6.27 -3.22 -10.19
CA ARG A 158 6.02 -4.16 -11.28
C ARG A 158 4.98 -5.20 -10.84
N LYS A 159 3.90 -5.30 -11.59
CA LYS A 159 2.84 -6.31 -11.37
C LYS A 159 3.03 -7.52 -12.29
N ILE A 160 2.82 -8.71 -11.76
CA ILE A 160 2.90 -9.96 -12.56
C ILE A 160 1.72 -10.11 -13.52
N SER A 161 0.58 -9.49 -13.20
CA SER A 161 -0.68 -9.58 -13.95
C SER A 161 -0.75 -8.71 -15.19
N ILE A 162 0.18 -7.78 -15.37
CA ILE A 162 0.21 -6.86 -16.50
C ILE A 162 1.58 -6.84 -17.16
N LYS A 163 1.58 -6.51 -18.45
CA LYS A 163 2.77 -6.15 -19.21
C LYS A 163 2.45 -4.86 -19.96
N ASN A 164 2.89 -3.74 -19.42
CA ASN A 164 2.73 -2.44 -20.06
C ASN A 164 4.06 -1.69 -20.09
N GLU A 165 4.24 -0.92 -21.13
CA GLU A 165 5.34 0.00 -21.37
C GLU A 165 4.74 1.34 -21.76
N CYS A 166 5.45 2.42 -21.55
CA CYS A 166 5.04 3.76 -21.98
C CYS A 166 6.27 4.56 -22.38
N SER A 167 6.05 5.64 -23.13
CA SER A 167 7.12 6.58 -23.47
C SER A 167 7.72 7.20 -22.21
N SER A 168 8.99 7.59 -22.28
CA SER A 168 9.78 8.05 -21.11
C SER A 168 9.29 9.37 -20.50
N ASN A 169 8.49 10.13 -21.25
CA ASN A 169 7.95 11.42 -20.81
C ASN A 169 6.62 11.35 -20.06
N TRP A 170 6.21 10.16 -19.61
CA TRP A 170 5.10 10.04 -18.68
C TRP A 170 5.56 10.27 -17.23
N ILE A 171 4.83 11.08 -16.48
CA ILE A 171 5.02 11.30 -15.05
C ILE A 171 3.81 10.80 -14.30
N ARG A 172 4.03 10.02 -13.21
CA ARG A 172 2.99 9.61 -12.28
C ARG A 172 2.92 10.55 -11.09
N ARG A 173 1.71 11.06 -10.80
CA ARG A 173 1.39 11.85 -9.61
C ARG A 173 0.58 11.02 -8.63
N THR A 174 0.93 11.07 -7.36
CA THR A 174 0.29 10.25 -6.31
C THR A 174 -0.30 11.10 -5.20
N GLY A 175 -1.47 10.67 -4.69
CA GLY A 175 -2.21 11.35 -3.63
C GLY A 175 -2.19 10.62 -2.28
N PHE A 176 -1.21 9.73 -2.03
CA PHE A 176 -1.20 8.90 -0.82
C PHE A 176 0.19 8.69 -0.24
N GLY A 177 0.22 8.32 1.06
CA GLY A 177 1.43 7.94 1.80
C GLY A 177 2.50 9.02 1.83
N PRO A 178 3.77 8.62 2.01
CA PRO A 178 4.90 9.55 2.01
C PRO A 178 5.24 10.08 0.60
N TYR A 179 4.58 9.59 -0.42
CA TYR A 179 4.82 9.91 -1.83
C TYR A 179 3.81 10.90 -2.41
N ILE A 180 3.10 11.64 -1.53
CA ILE A 180 2.17 12.69 -1.98
C ILE A 180 2.94 13.73 -2.77
N ASP A 181 2.50 13.95 -4.01
CA ASP A 181 3.06 15.00 -4.85
C ASP A 181 2.57 16.37 -4.38
N THR A 182 3.49 17.16 -3.82
CA THR A 182 3.19 18.48 -3.26
C THR A 182 2.95 19.55 -4.33
N ILE A 183 3.33 19.29 -5.58
CA ILE A 183 3.11 20.17 -6.74
C ILE A 183 1.63 20.18 -7.12
N VAL A 184 0.95 19.03 -6.98
CA VAL A 184 -0.46 18.87 -7.31
C VAL A 184 -1.36 19.53 -6.26
N LYS A 185 -2.10 20.57 -6.65
CA LYS A 185 -2.98 21.33 -5.74
C LYS A 185 -4.44 20.88 -5.78
N HIS A 186 -4.90 20.31 -6.89
CA HIS A 186 -6.33 20.03 -7.11
C HIS A 186 -6.87 18.76 -6.44
N LYS A 187 -6.01 17.88 -5.90
CA LYS A 187 -6.37 16.61 -5.21
C LYS A 187 -7.22 15.63 -6.04
N ARG A 188 -7.35 15.85 -7.34
CA ARG A 188 -8.10 14.99 -8.27
C ARG A 188 -7.24 13.81 -8.68
N TYR A 189 -7.29 12.72 -7.92
CA TYR A 189 -6.48 11.51 -8.17
C TYR A 189 -7.31 10.31 -8.62
N GLY A 190 -8.66 10.44 -8.63
CA GLY A 190 -9.56 9.34 -8.98
C GLY A 190 -9.47 8.13 -8.05
N ALA A 191 -10.07 7.04 -8.46
CA ALA A 191 -10.17 5.82 -7.64
C ALA A 191 -8.84 5.06 -7.46
N LEU A 192 -7.83 5.30 -8.29
CA LEU A 192 -6.51 4.67 -8.16
C LEU A 192 -5.52 5.50 -7.32
N PHE A 193 -5.96 6.60 -6.72
CA PHE A 193 -5.15 7.50 -5.90
C PHE A 193 -3.91 8.05 -6.64
N SER A 194 -3.96 8.07 -7.94
CA SER A 194 -2.89 8.58 -8.80
C SER A 194 -3.44 8.90 -10.19
N PHE A 195 -2.75 9.78 -10.88
CA PHE A 195 -2.90 9.98 -12.31
C PHE A 195 -1.51 10.06 -12.97
N CYS A 196 -1.48 9.91 -14.27
CA CYS A 196 -0.28 10.14 -15.08
C CYS A 196 -0.53 11.28 -16.04
N GLU A 197 0.49 12.10 -16.27
CA GLU A 197 0.52 13.19 -17.23
C GLU A 197 1.73 13.05 -18.15
N ILE A 198 1.69 13.71 -19.31
CA ILE A 198 2.73 13.68 -20.32
C ILE A 198 3.54 14.97 -20.22
N GLU A 199 4.87 14.89 -20.13
CA GLU A 199 5.74 16.06 -20.31
C GLU A 199 5.76 16.47 -21.79
N PRO A 200 5.76 17.77 -22.08
CA PRO A 200 5.78 18.24 -23.46
C PRO A 200 7.10 17.95 -24.15
N ILE A 201 7.01 17.78 -25.45
CA ILE A 201 8.14 17.84 -26.38
C ILE A 201 8.03 19.10 -27.21
N ILE A 202 9.16 19.63 -27.63
CA ILE A 202 9.19 20.83 -28.49
C ILE A 202 9.32 20.37 -29.96
N ILE A 203 8.33 20.72 -30.79
CA ILE A 203 8.35 20.48 -32.22
C ILE A 203 8.03 21.82 -32.91
N ASP A 204 8.92 22.28 -33.77
CA ASP A 204 8.77 23.54 -34.53
C ASP A 204 8.37 24.73 -33.63
N SER A 205 9.04 24.87 -32.48
CA SER A 205 8.78 25.87 -31.43
C SER A 205 7.42 25.76 -30.73
N ALA A 206 6.62 24.73 -31.00
CA ALA A 206 5.37 24.45 -30.30
C ALA A 206 5.56 23.40 -29.23
N LEU A 207 4.87 23.59 -28.09
CA LEU A 207 4.79 22.58 -27.03
C LEU A 207 3.71 21.55 -27.43
N ILE A 208 4.12 20.31 -27.60
CA ILE A 208 3.22 19.21 -27.92
C ILE A 208 3.33 18.15 -26.85
N TYR A 209 2.19 17.70 -26.30
CA TYR A 209 2.09 16.62 -25.36
C TYR A 209 1.76 15.35 -26.12
N GLU A 210 2.78 14.59 -26.43
CA GLU A 210 2.65 13.33 -27.16
C GLU A 210 3.31 12.21 -26.38
N GLY A 211 2.56 11.11 -26.16
CA GLY A 211 3.04 9.94 -25.46
C GLY A 211 2.32 8.68 -25.92
N TRP A 212 2.94 7.53 -25.69
CA TRP A 212 2.34 6.24 -26.03
C TRP A 212 2.32 5.30 -24.83
N ILE A 213 1.35 4.37 -24.85
CA ILE A 213 1.21 3.27 -23.90
C ILE A 213 1.08 1.98 -24.72
N LYS A 214 1.94 1.01 -24.46
CA LYS A 214 1.95 -0.30 -25.10
C LYS A 214 1.59 -1.40 -24.12
N ILE A 215 0.56 -2.16 -24.43
CA ILE A 215 0.04 -3.24 -23.61
C ILE A 215 0.39 -4.56 -24.27
N GLY A 216 1.17 -5.37 -23.58
CA GLY A 216 1.54 -6.72 -24.00
C GLY A 216 0.83 -7.80 -23.20
N LYS A 217 0.95 -9.03 -23.64
CA LYS A 217 0.43 -10.20 -22.93
C LYS A 217 1.41 -10.63 -21.84
N PRO A 218 1.02 -10.65 -20.54
CA PRO A 218 1.91 -11.08 -19.47
C PRO A 218 2.18 -12.59 -19.55
N THR A 219 3.44 -12.99 -19.40
CA THR A 219 3.86 -14.40 -19.54
C THR A 219 3.77 -15.19 -18.25
N LYS A 220 4.05 -14.52 -17.11
CA LYS A 220 4.14 -15.14 -15.76
C LYS A 220 2.85 -15.03 -14.94
N SER A 221 1.78 -14.50 -15.51
CA SER A 221 0.50 -14.28 -14.82
C SER A 221 -0.38 -15.54 -14.84
N TYR A 222 -1.41 -15.56 -14.01
CA TYR A 222 -2.47 -16.56 -14.07
C TYR A 222 -3.20 -16.54 -15.41
N LYS A 223 -3.79 -17.69 -15.78
CA LYS A 223 -4.38 -17.91 -17.12
C LYS A 223 -5.42 -16.85 -17.49
N HIS A 224 -6.34 -16.55 -16.59
CA HIS A 224 -7.43 -15.59 -16.84
C HIS A 224 -6.93 -14.14 -16.98
N CYS A 225 -5.91 -13.74 -16.22
CA CYS A 225 -5.27 -12.44 -16.35
C CYS A 225 -4.54 -12.21 -17.68
N ARG A 226 -4.11 -13.29 -18.37
CA ARG A 226 -3.42 -13.18 -19.67
C ARG A 226 -4.36 -12.84 -20.82
N ASN A 227 -5.65 -12.91 -20.59
CA ASN A 227 -6.67 -12.66 -21.58
C ASN A 227 -7.52 -11.47 -21.14
N TYR A 228 -7.97 -10.70 -22.09
CA TYR A 228 -8.93 -9.61 -21.94
C TYR A 228 -9.62 -9.38 -23.27
N THR A 229 -10.79 -8.82 -23.25
CA THR A 229 -11.53 -8.44 -24.44
C THR A 229 -11.78 -6.95 -24.52
N ASN A 230 -11.53 -6.22 -23.44
CA ASN A 230 -11.67 -4.76 -23.42
C ASN A 230 -10.42 -4.12 -22.83
N PHE A 231 -10.05 -3.02 -23.44
CA PHE A 231 -9.13 -2.01 -22.92
C PHE A 231 -9.95 -0.75 -22.68
N ASP A 232 -9.90 -0.23 -21.45
CA ASP A 232 -10.51 1.04 -21.07
C ASP A 232 -9.40 2.00 -20.61
N ILE A 233 -9.55 3.29 -20.92
CA ILE A 233 -8.71 4.37 -20.41
C ILE A 233 -9.58 5.45 -19.78
N PHE A 234 -9.21 5.90 -18.57
CA PHE A 234 -9.92 6.91 -17.78
C PHE A 234 -9.09 8.17 -17.72
N PHE A 235 -9.63 9.30 -18.14
CA PHE A 235 -8.86 10.55 -18.28
C PHE A 235 -9.75 11.80 -18.23
N THR A 236 -9.11 12.96 -17.99
CA THR A 236 -9.64 14.30 -18.30
C THR A 236 -8.71 15.00 -19.28
N ASN A 237 -9.20 15.95 -20.05
CA ASN A 237 -8.40 16.73 -20.95
C ASN A 237 -8.91 18.17 -21.03
N GLN A 238 -7.99 19.14 -21.08
CA GLN A 238 -8.31 20.56 -21.17
C GLN A 238 -8.48 21.00 -22.64
N ASP A 239 -7.72 20.36 -23.54
CA ASP A 239 -7.73 20.64 -24.96
C ASP A 239 -8.14 19.41 -25.75
N THR A 240 -8.49 19.62 -27.03
CA THR A 240 -8.75 18.53 -27.96
C THR A 240 -7.58 17.57 -28.01
N THR A 241 -7.85 16.32 -27.75
CA THR A 241 -6.86 15.25 -27.65
C THR A 241 -7.12 14.17 -28.67
N ILE A 242 -6.09 13.73 -29.37
CA ILE A 242 -6.17 12.69 -30.41
C ILE A 242 -5.66 11.37 -29.77
N PHE A 243 -6.49 10.34 -29.84
CA PHE A 243 -6.12 8.98 -29.47
C PHE A 243 -6.00 8.14 -30.74
N SER A 244 -4.79 7.63 -31.01
CA SER A 244 -4.55 6.69 -32.12
C SER A 244 -4.30 5.31 -31.54
N TYR A 245 -5.09 4.34 -31.96
CA TYR A 245 -5.02 2.96 -31.49
C TYR A 245 -4.33 2.09 -32.55
N LEU A 246 -3.30 1.36 -32.14
CA LEU A 246 -2.48 0.56 -33.04
C LEU A 246 -2.52 -0.93 -32.65
N LEU A 247 -2.64 -1.76 -33.64
CA LEU A 247 -2.52 -3.21 -33.51
C LEU A 247 -1.49 -3.71 -34.54
N SER A 248 -0.45 -4.40 -34.07
CA SER A 248 0.66 -4.82 -34.91
C SER A 248 1.24 -3.67 -35.76
N ASP A 249 1.48 -2.53 -35.08
CA ASP A 249 2.01 -1.28 -35.62
C ASP A 249 1.13 -0.58 -36.70
N SER A 250 -0.07 -1.12 -36.98
CA SER A 250 -1.03 -0.51 -37.89
C SER A 250 -2.12 0.24 -37.11
N ILE A 251 -2.44 1.45 -37.51
CA ILE A 251 -3.52 2.24 -36.92
C ILE A 251 -4.85 1.58 -37.30
N ILE A 252 -5.61 1.16 -36.27
CA ILE A 252 -6.93 0.54 -36.47
C ILE A 252 -8.08 1.51 -36.16
N ARG A 253 -7.80 2.59 -35.42
CA ARG A 253 -8.81 3.59 -35.03
C ARG A 253 -8.12 4.88 -34.58
N VAL A 254 -8.75 6.02 -34.88
CA VAL A 254 -8.39 7.35 -34.36
C VAL A 254 -9.63 7.99 -33.78
N ASP A 255 -9.53 8.49 -32.56
CA ASP A 255 -10.59 9.24 -31.88
C ASP A 255 -10.12 10.67 -31.65
N THR A 256 -10.95 11.63 -31.98
CA THR A 256 -10.82 13.01 -31.54
C THR A 256 -11.67 13.23 -30.29
N ILE A 257 -11.03 13.62 -29.22
CA ILE A 257 -11.64 13.77 -27.91
C ILE A 257 -11.75 15.26 -27.58
N TYR A 258 -12.95 15.74 -27.36
CA TYR A 258 -13.18 17.13 -26.96
C TYR A 258 -12.89 17.35 -25.49
N PRO A 259 -12.55 18.59 -25.08
CA PRO A 259 -12.23 18.94 -23.70
C PRO A 259 -13.32 18.51 -22.72
N SER A 260 -12.88 17.99 -21.55
CA SER A 260 -13.78 17.68 -20.45
C SER A 260 -13.02 17.72 -19.11
N SER A 261 -13.61 18.42 -18.13
CA SER A 261 -13.14 18.41 -16.75
C SER A 261 -13.65 17.17 -15.97
N GLN A 262 -14.67 16.48 -16.48
CA GLN A 262 -15.15 15.22 -15.91
C GLN A 262 -14.30 14.05 -16.41
N ILE A 263 -14.11 13.03 -15.56
CA ILE A 263 -13.39 11.83 -15.96
C ILE A 263 -14.18 11.11 -17.05
N GLN A 264 -13.61 11.05 -18.23
CA GLN A 264 -14.13 10.32 -19.38
C GLN A 264 -13.55 8.90 -19.41
N LYS A 265 -14.27 7.99 -20.07
CA LYS A 265 -13.79 6.66 -20.41
C LYS A 265 -13.83 6.47 -21.92
N LYS A 266 -12.74 5.98 -22.51
CA LYS A 266 -12.71 5.45 -23.86
C LYS A 266 -12.38 3.98 -23.82
N SER A 267 -13.07 3.22 -24.66
CA SER A 267 -12.97 1.76 -24.69
C SER A 267 -12.66 1.27 -26.11
N ILE A 268 -11.88 0.20 -26.17
CA ILE A 268 -11.70 -0.59 -27.39
C ILE A 268 -11.89 -2.06 -27.05
N SER A 269 -12.61 -2.77 -27.92
CA SER A 269 -12.92 -4.19 -27.71
C SER A 269 -12.15 -5.05 -28.71
N PHE A 270 -11.78 -6.24 -28.26
CA PHE A 270 -11.10 -7.26 -29.04
C PHE A 270 -11.84 -8.59 -28.93
N ASN A 271 -11.85 -9.38 -29.99
CA ASN A 271 -12.36 -10.76 -29.93
C ASN A 271 -11.52 -11.62 -28.98
N ARG A 272 -10.20 -11.35 -28.89
CA ARG A 272 -9.25 -11.95 -27.96
C ARG A 272 -8.14 -10.97 -27.66
N ALA A 273 -7.48 -11.15 -26.51
CA ALA A 273 -6.30 -10.34 -26.15
C ALA A 273 -5.24 -10.39 -27.25
N PRO A 274 -4.86 -9.26 -27.83
CA PRO A 274 -3.78 -9.19 -28.80
C PRO A 274 -2.43 -9.53 -28.15
N SER A 275 -1.43 -9.89 -28.94
CA SER A 275 -0.05 -10.09 -28.46
C SER A 275 0.51 -8.78 -27.89
N TYR A 276 0.22 -7.67 -28.54
CA TYR A 276 0.37 -6.32 -28.03
C TYR A 276 -0.63 -5.37 -28.69
N PHE A 277 -0.88 -4.27 -28.00
CA PHE A 277 -1.75 -3.17 -28.41
C PHE A 277 -1.13 -1.88 -27.94
N GLU A 278 -1.16 -0.84 -28.75
CA GLU A 278 -0.60 0.47 -28.45
C GLU A 278 -1.64 1.56 -28.60
N ILE A 279 -1.61 2.53 -27.69
CA ILE A 279 -2.36 3.78 -27.81
C ILE A 279 -1.37 4.95 -27.82
N LYS A 280 -1.46 5.80 -28.82
CA LYS A 280 -0.74 7.09 -28.91
C LYS A 280 -1.71 8.21 -28.56
N ILE A 281 -1.26 9.13 -27.75
CA ILE A 281 -2.03 10.27 -27.26
C ILE A 281 -1.29 11.53 -27.65
N LYS A 282 -1.99 12.47 -28.30
CA LYS A 282 -1.42 13.76 -28.75
C LYS A 282 -2.38 14.89 -28.44
N SER A 283 -1.88 15.97 -27.83
CA SER A 283 -2.66 17.15 -27.45
C SER A 283 -1.75 18.39 -27.34
N THR A 284 -2.36 19.58 -27.23
CA THR A 284 -1.69 20.84 -26.90
C THR A 284 -1.55 21.08 -25.39
N SER A 285 -2.27 20.33 -24.58
CA SER A 285 -2.06 20.24 -23.12
C SER A 285 -2.06 18.80 -22.68
N SER A 286 -1.38 18.48 -21.55
CA SER A 286 -1.37 17.10 -21.05
C SER A 286 -2.74 16.66 -20.58
N PRO A 287 -3.32 15.56 -21.10
CA PRO A 287 -4.43 14.91 -20.45
C PRO A 287 -3.97 14.31 -19.11
N LEU A 288 -4.85 14.29 -18.11
CA LEU A 288 -4.63 13.58 -16.87
C LEU A 288 -5.22 12.18 -16.98
N VAL A 289 -4.38 11.16 -17.08
CA VAL A 289 -4.81 9.77 -17.23
C VAL A 289 -4.84 9.10 -15.85
N TYR A 290 -6.04 8.85 -15.32
CA TYR A 290 -6.27 8.29 -14.00
C TYR A 290 -6.02 6.79 -13.93
N GLY A 291 -6.08 6.11 -15.07
CA GLY A 291 -5.77 4.68 -15.16
C GLY A 291 -6.25 4.06 -16.46
N ILE A 292 -5.87 2.81 -16.60
CA ILE A 292 -6.33 1.92 -17.68
C ILE A 292 -6.88 0.64 -17.07
N ALA A 293 -7.78 -0.06 -17.75
CA ALA A 293 -8.30 -1.34 -17.32
C ALA A 293 -8.24 -2.37 -18.44
N LEU A 294 -7.88 -3.60 -18.07
CA LEU A 294 -7.91 -4.77 -18.94
C LEU A 294 -8.90 -5.77 -18.35
N GLU A 295 -9.97 -6.07 -19.06
CA GLU A 295 -11.05 -6.86 -18.49
C GLU A 295 -11.89 -7.59 -19.56
N GLY A 296 -12.77 -8.49 -19.11
CA GLY A 296 -13.81 -9.11 -19.94
C GLY A 296 -15.12 -8.31 -19.94
N ASN A 297 -16.06 -8.73 -20.77
CA ASN A 297 -17.43 -8.16 -20.80
C ASN A 297 -18.26 -8.58 -19.60
N ASN A 298 -17.97 -9.74 -19.03
CA ASN A 298 -18.68 -10.37 -17.92
C ASN A 298 -17.69 -11.09 -16.99
N GLY A 299 -18.19 -11.71 -15.93
CA GLY A 299 -17.37 -12.37 -14.93
C GLY A 299 -16.82 -11.42 -13.89
N VAL A 300 -15.89 -11.93 -13.09
CA VAL A 300 -15.32 -11.19 -11.97
C VAL A 300 -14.08 -10.41 -12.41
N VAL A 301 -14.02 -9.14 -11.98
CA VAL A 301 -12.85 -8.28 -12.07
C VAL A 301 -12.40 -7.97 -10.65
N VAL A 302 -11.10 -8.12 -10.38
CA VAL A 302 -10.49 -7.73 -9.08
C VAL A 302 -9.37 -6.74 -9.36
N ASP A 303 -9.59 -5.49 -8.96
CA ASP A 303 -8.58 -4.44 -9.07
C ASP A 303 -7.60 -4.53 -7.91
N ASN A 304 -6.31 -4.33 -8.18
CA ASN A 304 -5.27 -4.25 -7.16
C ASN A 304 -4.78 -2.82 -7.04
N ILE A 305 -5.09 -2.15 -5.93
CA ILE A 305 -4.81 -0.74 -5.69
C ILE A 305 -3.90 -0.60 -4.47
N PRO A 306 -2.58 -0.84 -4.63
CA PRO A 306 -1.62 -0.73 -3.53
C PRO A 306 -1.28 0.73 -3.26
N LEU A 307 -1.45 1.15 -2.02
CA LEU A 307 -1.13 2.49 -1.51
C LEU A 307 0.02 2.35 -0.51
N ARG A 308 1.25 2.21 -0.99
CA ARG A 308 2.45 2.00 -0.16
C ARG A 308 2.56 3.05 0.95
N GLY A 309 2.75 2.58 2.20
CA GLY A 309 2.87 3.44 3.36
C GLY A 309 1.54 4.01 3.87
N ALA A 310 0.41 3.71 3.20
CA ALA A 310 -0.91 4.15 3.65
C ALA A 310 -1.40 3.35 4.85
N SER A 311 -2.25 3.98 5.65
CA SER A 311 -2.89 3.40 6.82
C SER A 311 -4.41 3.28 6.65
N GLY A 312 -4.94 3.49 5.44
CA GLY A 312 -6.38 3.54 5.16
C GLY A 312 -7.04 4.86 5.57
N THR A 313 -6.23 5.87 5.81
CA THR A 313 -6.68 7.21 6.25
C THR A 313 -6.60 8.26 5.15
N GLU A 314 -6.51 7.83 3.90
CA GLU A 314 -6.24 8.65 2.73
C GLU A 314 -7.50 9.07 1.97
N PHE A 315 -8.61 8.35 2.12
CA PHE A 315 -9.85 8.55 1.35
C PHE A 315 -10.42 9.97 1.45
N ALA A 316 -10.22 10.64 2.60
CA ALA A 316 -10.67 12.02 2.79
C ALA A 316 -9.77 13.07 2.13
N ARG A 317 -8.59 12.70 1.67
CA ARG A 317 -7.61 13.62 1.08
C ARG A 317 -7.82 13.80 -0.41
N ILE A 318 -8.59 12.91 -1.03
CA ILE A 318 -8.89 12.94 -2.46
C ILE A 318 -10.13 13.80 -2.70
N ASP A 319 -10.12 14.49 -3.84
CA ASP A 319 -11.29 15.21 -4.34
C ASP A 319 -12.44 14.22 -4.54
N LYS A 320 -13.56 14.47 -3.86
CA LYS A 320 -14.74 13.60 -3.86
C LYS A 320 -15.33 13.44 -5.26
N THR A 321 -15.34 14.51 -6.04
CA THR A 321 -15.94 14.52 -7.39
C THR A 321 -15.18 13.56 -8.31
N SER A 322 -13.84 13.68 -8.39
CA SER A 322 -13.03 12.80 -9.23
C SER A 322 -13.07 11.33 -8.76
N LEU A 323 -13.17 11.10 -7.45
CA LEU A 323 -13.35 9.75 -6.92
C LEU A 323 -14.69 9.17 -7.36
N SER A 324 -15.79 9.91 -7.18
CA SER A 324 -17.15 9.50 -7.56
C SER A 324 -17.28 9.28 -9.07
N GLU A 325 -16.77 10.19 -9.90
CA GLU A 325 -16.79 10.06 -11.35
C GLU A 325 -16.14 8.76 -11.82
N MET A 326 -14.99 8.42 -11.27
CA MET A 326 -14.28 7.19 -11.64
C MET A 326 -14.95 5.94 -11.07
N LEU A 327 -15.43 5.97 -9.81
CA LEU A 327 -16.16 4.86 -9.21
C LEU A 327 -17.47 4.56 -9.95
N THR A 328 -18.20 5.58 -10.39
CA THR A 328 -19.41 5.43 -11.22
C THR A 328 -19.10 4.65 -12.50
N GLN A 329 -18.00 4.95 -13.17
CA GLN A 329 -17.61 4.26 -14.40
C GLN A 329 -17.06 2.85 -14.16
N LEU A 330 -16.36 2.63 -13.05
CA LEU A 330 -15.84 1.32 -12.65
C LEU A 330 -16.95 0.43 -12.09
N SER A 331 -17.97 1.01 -11.45
CA SER A 331 -19.14 0.34 -10.89
C SER A 331 -18.79 -0.84 -9.96
N PRO A 332 -18.12 -0.58 -8.81
CA PRO A 332 -17.69 -1.62 -7.89
C PRO A 332 -18.88 -2.24 -7.14
N ASP A 333 -18.80 -3.55 -6.90
CA ASP A 333 -19.78 -4.32 -6.12
C ASP A 333 -19.30 -4.65 -4.72
N LEU A 334 -17.97 -4.66 -4.52
CA LEU A 334 -17.34 -4.92 -3.24
C LEU A 334 -16.01 -4.13 -3.10
N PHE A 335 -15.79 -3.60 -1.91
CA PHE A 335 -14.49 -3.05 -1.51
C PHE A 335 -13.83 -3.96 -0.49
N LEU A 336 -12.58 -4.31 -0.75
CA LEU A 336 -11.68 -4.94 0.22
C LEU A 336 -10.67 -3.89 0.66
N LEU A 337 -10.53 -3.69 1.98
CA LEU A 337 -9.63 -2.69 2.57
C LEU A 337 -8.64 -3.42 3.47
N GLU A 338 -7.40 -3.58 3.00
CA GLU A 338 -6.32 -4.28 3.71
C GLU A 338 -5.28 -3.27 4.20
N PHE A 339 -5.56 -2.68 5.37
CA PHE A 339 -4.73 -1.66 6.00
C PHE A 339 -4.49 -1.97 7.47
N GLY A 340 -3.60 -1.21 8.10
CA GLY A 340 -3.35 -1.26 9.55
C GLY A 340 -1.88 -1.49 9.88
N GLY A 341 -1.14 -2.25 9.06
CA GLY A 341 0.28 -2.53 9.31
C GLY A 341 1.11 -1.29 9.58
N ASN A 342 0.91 -0.24 8.77
CA ASN A 342 1.62 1.04 8.94
C ASN A 342 1.14 1.87 10.13
N ALA A 343 0.00 1.55 10.76
CA ALA A 343 -0.50 2.24 11.94
C ALA A 343 -0.01 1.61 13.25
N ILE A 344 0.34 0.31 13.26
CA ILE A 344 0.76 -0.43 14.45
C ILE A 344 1.86 0.28 15.26
N PRO A 345 2.94 0.80 14.67
CA PRO A 345 4.00 1.47 15.43
C PRO A 345 3.53 2.68 16.24
N TYR A 346 2.39 3.27 15.85
CA TYR A 346 1.82 4.47 16.47
C TYR A 346 0.70 4.14 17.48
N MET A 347 0.19 2.90 17.49
CA MET A 347 -0.87 2.41 18.39
C MET A 347 -0.29 1.90 19.73
N LYS A 348 0.42 2.79 20.47
CA LYS A 348 1.13 2.43 21.71
C LYS A 348 0.22 2.41 22.96
N SER A 349 -1.07 2.73 22.85
CA SER A 349 -2.03 2.66 23.94
C SER A 349 -3.43 2.35 23.39
N ILE A 350 -4.34 1.94 24.28
CA ILE A 350 -5.75 1.66 23.94
C ILE A 350 -6.42 2.91 23.35
N GLU A 351 -6.16 4.08 23.93
CA GLU A 351 -6.74 5.36 23.46
C GLU A 351 -6.26 5.71 22.05
N ARG A 352 -4.98 5.48 21.75
CA ARG A 352 -4.43 5.69 20.40
C ARG A 352 -5.02 4.74 19.38
N SER A 353 -5.20 3.47 19.76
CA SER A 353 -5.83 2.46 18.92
C SER A 353 -7.29 2.80 18.64
N ALA A 354 -8.05 3.22 19.66
CA ALA A 354 -9.44 3.67 19.51
C ALA A 354 -9.55 4.93 18.63
N ARG A 355 -8.63 5.88 18.78
CA ARG A 355 -8.57 7.09 17.93
C ARG A 355 -8.32 6.73 16.47
N TYR A 356 -7.37 5.83 16.19
CA TYR A 356 -7.12 5.34 14.85
C TYR A 356 -8.37 4.66 14.27
N GLY A 357 -9.01 3.76 15.02
CA GLY A 357 -10.22 3.06 14.57
C GLY A 357 -11.36 4.02 14.24
N ASN A 358 -11.59 5.05 15.06
CA ASN A 358 -12.61 6.08 14.79
C ASN A 358 -12.27 6.92 13.56
N TYR A 359 -10.99 7.25 13.37
CA TYR A 359 -10.56 7.98 12.19
C TYR A 359 -10.69 7.14 10.92
N PHE A 360 -10.28 5.87 10.96
CA PHE A 360 -10.46 4.92 9.86
C PHE A 360 -11.94 4.75 9.49
N LYS A 361 -12.83 4.60 10.48
CA LYS A 361 -14.29 4.55 10.26
C LYS A 361 -14.80 5.79 9.52
N THR A 362 -14.27 6.98 9.84
CA THR A 362 -14.62 8.22 9.14
C THR A 362 -14.17 8.20 7.68
N GLN A 363 -13.01 7.62 7.38
CA GLN A 363 -12.52 7.48 6.01
C GLN A 363 -13.41 6.53 5.18
N ILE A 364 -13.81 5.39 5.78
CA ILE A 364 -14.74 4.45 5.12
C ILE A 364 -16.08 5.13 4.81
N LYS A 365 -16.63 5.90 5.75
CA LYS A 365 -17.88 6.66 5.51
C LYS A 365 -17.74 7.61 4.32
N LYS A 366 -16.59 8.29 4.18
CA LYS A 366 -16.33 9.16 3.03
C LYS A 366 -16.23 8.40 1.72
N LEU A 367 -15.59 7.23 1.73
CA LEU A 367 -15.59 6.35 0.55
C LEU A 367 -17.01 5.95 0.16
N ILE A 368 -17.82 5.48 1.11
CA ILE A 368 -19.22 5.08 0.86
C ILE A 368 -20.04 6.23 0.26
N THR A 369 -19.86 7.47 0.76
CA THR A 369 -20.59 8.64 0.21
C THR A 369 -20.09 9.13 -1.14
N SER A 370 -19.05 8.50 -1.69
CA SER A 370 -18.51 8.80 -3.03
C SER A 370 -18.97 7.81 -4.10
N ILE A 371 -19.76 6.82 -3.70
CA ILE A 371 -20.40 5.82 -4.57
C ILE A 371 -21.84 6.25 -4.86
#